data_286592d7dbf50caaace70e035d42cd80
#
_entry.id   286592d7dbf50caaace70e035d42cd80
#
_cell.length_a   1.000
_cell.length_b   1.000
_cell.length_c   1.000
_cell.angle_alpha   90.00
_cell.angle_beta   90.00
_cell.angle_gamma   90.00
#
_symmetry.space_group_name_H-M   'P 1'
#
loop_
_entity.id
_entity.type
_entity.pdbx_description
1 polymer ?
#
loop_
_entity_poly.entity_id
_entity_poly.type
_entity_poly.pdbx_seq_one_letter_code
_entity_poly.pdbx_strand_id
1 'polypeptide(L)'
;GLVVMTDINDAMLEQGRRRMIDQGYAGNIEYAQVNAEQIPFPDNSFDCVTIAFGLRNVTDKQRALEEMRRVLKPGGRVLILEFSHAKGAPLKAAYDLYSFRLLPLMGRIVANDADSYRYLAESIRMHPNQETLKDMMKQAGLERCGYHNLTGGIVAIHRGFKL
;
A
#
# COMPACT_ATOMS: atom_id res chain seq x y z
N GLY A 1 22.27 -0.90 -4.74
CA GLY A 1 21.61 -1.24 -3.48
C GLY A 1 20.88 -2.57 -3.57
N LEU A 2 20.58 -3.19 -2.45
CA LEU A 2 19.76 -4.40 -2.36
C LEU A 2 18.29 -4.01 -2.22
N VAL A 3 17.41 -4.71 -2.93
CA VAL A 3 15.94 -4.61 -2.78
C VAL A 3 15.43 -5.92 -2.23
N VAL A 4 14.63 -5.87 -1.16
CA VAL A 4 13.89 -7.04 -0.67
C VAL A 4 12.43 -6.86 -1.07
N MET A 5 11.97 -7.68 -2.00
CA MET A 5 10.58 -7.71 -2.45
C MET A 5 9.79 -8.67 -1.55
N THR A 6 8.70 -8.19 -0.99
CA THR A 6 7.91 -8.97 -0.01
C THR A 6 6.43 -8.98 -0.35
N ASP A 7 5.77 -10.07 -0.05
CA ASP A 7 4.32 -10.21 -0.05
C ASP A 7 3.92 -11.27 0.99
N ILE A 8 2.71 -11.17 1.53
CA ILE A 8 2.16 -12.19 2.42
C ILE A 8 1.70 -13.43 1.62
N ASN A 9 1.37 -13.25 0.35
CA ASN A 9 0.94 -14.29 -0.56
C ASN A 9 2.11 -14.77 -1.41
N ASP A 10 2.54 -16.01 -1.18
CA ASP A 10 3.67 -16.63 -1.89
C ASP A 10 3.45 -16.70 -3.42
N ALA A 11 2.22 -16.96 -3.88
CA ALA A 11 1.90 -17.01 -5.30
C ALA A 11 2.08 -15.62 -5.97
N MET A 12 1.73 -14.54 -5.28
CA MET A 12 1.96 -13.18 -5.75
C MET A 12 3.44 -12.82 -5.78
N LEU A 13 4.18 -13.28 -4.77
CA LEU A 13 5.63 -13.09 -4.69
C LEU A 13 6.34 -13.79 -5.85
N GLU A 14 5.98 -15.03 -6.14
CA GLU A 14 6.53 -15.79 -7.27
C GLU A 14 6.16 -15.16 -8.63
N GLN A 15 4.95 -14.65 -8.79
CA GLN A 15 4.56 -13.91 -9.99
C GLN A 15 5.39 -12.61 -10.13
N GLY A 16 5.62 -11.91 -9.03
CA GLY A 16 6.50 -10.73 -8.98
C GLY A 16 7.91 -11.07 -9.43
N ARG A 17 8.46 -12.18 -8.92
CA ARG A 17 9.79 -12.68 -9.28
C ARG A 17 9.92 -12.95 -10.78
N ARG A 18 8.96 -13.66 -11.37
CA ARG A 18 8.96 -13.95 -12.82
C ARG A 18 8.93 -12.66 -13.64
N ARG A 19 8.10 -11.70 -13.27
CA ARG A 19 8.03 -10.40 -13.95
C ARG A 19 9.34 -9.63 -13.89
N MET A 20 10.05 -9.66 -12.75
CA MET A 20 11.35 -9.00 -12.63
C MET A 20 12.39 -9.65 -13.55
N ILE A 21 12.42 -10.99 -13.62
CA ILE A 21 13.31 -11.73 -14.52
C ILE A 21 13.00 -11.41 -15.98
N ASP A 22 11.73 -11.44 -16.37
CA ASP A 22 11.27 -11.15 -17.73
C ASP A 22 11.62 -9.72 -18.20
N GLN A 23 11.70 -8.78 -17.24
CA GLN A 23 12.11 -7.38 -17.49
C GLN A 23 13.63 -7.17 -17.39
N GLY A 24 14.40 -8.22 -17.16
CA GLY A 24 15.86 -8.15 -17.06
C GLY A 24 16.40 -7.70 -15.68
N TYR A 25 15.55 -7.60 -14.67
CA TYR A 25 15.94 -7.27 -13.30
C TYR A 25 16.26 -8.55 -12.50
N ALA A 26 17.37 -9.21 -12.81
CA ALA A 26 17.76 -10.45 -12.15
C ALA A 26 18.78 -10.29 -11.00
N GLY A 27 19.34 -9.10 -10.83
CA GLY A 27 20.37 -8.84 -9.82
C GLY A 27 19.90 -7.96 -8.66
N ASN A 28 20.46 -8.19 -7.47
CA ASN A 28 20.23 -7.37 -6.28
C ASN A 28 18.78 -7.32 -5.79
N ILE A 29 17.97 -8.35 -6.08
CA ILE A 29 16.61 -8.51 -5.56
C ILE A 29 16.54 -9.81 -4.78
N GLU A 30 16.17 -9.70 -3.52
CA GLU A 30 15.79 -10.83 -2.67
C GLU A 30 14.26 -10.90 -2.56
N TYR A 31 13.73 -12.09 -2.30
CA TYR A 31 12.29 -12.32 -2.19
C TYR A 31 12.01 -13.01 -0.86
N ALA A 32 11.07 -12.48 -0.08
CA ALA A 32 10.70 -13.04 1.20
C ALA A 32 9.19 -12.96 1.42
N GLN A 33 8.59 -14.06 1.90
CA GLN A 33 7.21 -14.02 2.35
C GLN A 33 7.15 -13.32 3.71
N VAL A 34 6.40 -12.22 3.80
CA VAL A 34 6.37 -11.34 4.98
C VAL A 34 4.97 -10.88 5.29
N ASN A 35 4.57 -11.01 6.55
CA ASN A 35 3.44 -10.28 7.11
C ASN A 35 3.90 -8.89 7.55
N ALA A 36 3.27 -7.84 7.02
CA ALA A 36 3.61 -6.46 7.36
C ALA A 36 3.40 -6.11 8.86
N GLU A 37 2.57 -6.88 9.56
CA GLU A 37 2.32 -6.72 11.01
C GLU A 37 3.43 -7.35 11.88
N GLN A 38 4.31 -8.16 11.26
CA GLN A 38 5.44 -8.82 11.92
C GLN A 38 6.58 -9.02 10.90
N ILE A 39 7.34 -7.97 10.65
CA ILE A 39 8.40 -7.98 9.64
C ILE A 39 9.63 -8.74 10.19
N PRO A 40 10.08 -9.86 9.57
CA PRO A 40 11.12 -10.73 10.11
C PRO A 40 12.55 -10.21 9.83
N PHE A 41 12.73 -8.91 9.91
CA PHE A 41 14.04 -8.26 9.77
C PHE A 41 14.41 -7.51 11.04
N PRO A 42 15.71 -7.39 11.36
CA PRO A 42 16.18 -6.63 12.52
C PRO A 42 15.79 -5.15 12.46
N ASP A 43 15.82 -4.49 13.60
CA ASP A 43 15.71 -3.04 13.68
C ASP A 43 16.79 -2.36 12.84
N ASN A 44 16.48 -1.21 12.25
CA ASN A 44 17.43 -0.39 11.53
C ASN A 44 18.11 -1.10 10.34
N SER A 45 17.39 -1.91 9.59
CA SER A 45 17.88 -2.69 8.45
C SER A 45 17.80 -1.96 7.12
N PHE A 46 16.80 -1.11 6.94
CA PHE A 46 16.47 -0.54 5.62
C PHE A 46 16.57 0.99 5.60
N ASP A 47 17.03 1.52 4.48
CA ASP A 47 17.06 2.96 4.23
C ASP A 47 15.72 3.49 3.74
N CYS A 48 14.92 2.62 3.13
CA CYS A 48 13.59 2.94 2.61
C CYS A 48 12.66 1.72 2.69
N VAL A 49 11.43 1.92 3.13
CA VAL A 49 10.34 0.93 3.06
C VAL A 49 9.25 1.50 2.18
N THR A 50 8.76 0.71 1.22
CA THR A 50 7.67 1.12 0.34
C THR A 50 6.55 0.08 0.37
N ILE A 51 5.31 0.55 0.32
CA ILE A 51 4.13 -0.30 0.10
C ILE A 51 3.20 0.37 -0.90
N ALA A 52 2.75 -0.39 -1.90
CA ALA A 52 1.84 0.09 -2.93
C ALA A 52 0.61 -0.81 -3.01
N PHE A 53 -0.57 -0.23 -2.81
CA PHE A 53 -1.88 -0.89 -2.90
C PHE A 53 -2.03 -2.16 -2.03
N GLY A 54 -1.26 -2.24 -0.95
CA GLY A 54 -1.22 -3.36 -0.02
C GLY A 54 -1.74 -3.03 1.38
N LEU A 55 -1.54 -1.78 1.85
CA LEU A 55 -1.85 -1.39 3.23
C LEU A 55 -3.34 -1.52 3.57
N ARG A 56 -4.24 -1.30 2.60
CA ARG A 56 -5.68 -1.46 2.81
C ARG A 56 -6.07 -2.87 3.24
N ASN A 57 -5.30 -3.88 2.80
CA ASN A 57 -5.54 -5.31 3.08
C ASN A 57 -4.96 -5.78 4.42
N VAL A 58 -4.13 -4.95 5.06
CA VAL A 58 -3.54 -5.25 6.37
C VAL A 58 -4.61 -5.10 7.46
N THR A 59 -4.69 -6.07 8.36
CA THR A 59 -5.69 -6.08 9.44
C THR A 59 -5.38 -5.00 10.47
N ASP A 60 -4.19 -5.05 11.06
CA ASP A 60 -3.70 -4.04 12.00
C ASP A 60 -2.71 -3.08 11.30
N LYS A 61 -3.27 -2.02 10.71
CA LYS A 61 -2.48 -1.02 9.99
C LYS A 61 -1.54 -0.24 10.90
N GLN A 62 -1.95 -0.02 12.17
CA GLN A 62 -1.11 0.69 13.13
C GLN A 62 0.14 -0.13 13.44
N ARG A 63 -0.03 -1.43 13.70
CA ARG A 63 1.07 -2.36 13.93
C ARG A 63 2.02 -2.44 12.72
N ALA A 64 1.47 -2.51 11.52
CA ALA A 64 2.29 -2.53 10.30
C ALA A 64 3.14 -1.25 10.14
N LEU A 65 2.57 -0.08 10.44
CA LEU A 65 3.32 1.19 10.41
C LEU A 65 4.43 1.23 11.46
N GLU A 66 4.20 0.68 12.65
CA GLU A 66 5.21 0.54 13.71
C GLU A 66 6.35 -0.39 13.27
N GLU A 67 6.02 -1.52 12.66
CA GLU A 67 7.00 -2.46 12.12
C GLU A 67 7.82 -1.85 10.97
N MET A 68 7.16 -1.14 10.03
CA MET A 68 7.87 -0.41 8.98
C MET A 68 8.85 0.62 9.56
N ARG A 69 8.42 1.36 10.61
CA ARG A 69 9.33 2.28 11.31
C ARG A 69 10.46 1.54 12.03
N ARG A 70 10.16 0.43 12.69
CA ARG A 70 11.15 -0.35 13.44
C ARG A 70 12.32 -0.76 12.54
N VAL A 71 12.01 -1.31 11.36
CA VAL A 71 13.03 -1.80 10.43
C VAL A 71 13.75 -0.70 9.67
N LEU A 72 13.24 0.53 9.66
CA LEU A 72 13.95 1.67 9.07
C LEU A 72 15.16 2.08 9.93
N LYS A 73 16.25 2.42 9.27
CA LYS A 73 17.39 3.10 9.88
C LYS A 73 17.03 4.54 10.28
N PRO A 74 17.70 5.14 11.27
CA PRO A 74 17.63 6.58 11.48
C PRO A 74 17.96 7.33 10.18
N GLY A 75 17.14 8.34 9.83
CA GLY A 75 17.21 9.03 8.54
C GLY A 75 16.44 8.32 7.40
N GLY A 76 16.01 7.10 7.61
CA GLY A 76 15.24 6.32 6.63
C GLY A 76 13.80 6.83 6.47
N ARG A 77 13.15 6.40 5.41
CA ARG A 77 11.79 6.86 5.06
C ARG A 77 10.85 5.72 4.70
N VAL A 78 9.57 5.94 4.98
CA VAL A 78 8.48 5.12 4.46
C VAL A 78 7.74 5.87 3.36
N LEU A 79 7.34 5.15 2.31
CA LEU A 79 6.47 5.64 1.25
C LEU A 79 5.27 4.69 1.12
N ILE A 80 4.06 5.23 1.17
CA ILE A 80 2.81 4.47 1.06
C ILE A 80 2.02 5.04 -0.09
N LEU A 81 1.85 4.26 -1.17
CA LEU A 81 0.96 4.57 -2.28
C LEU A 81 -0.31 3.74 -2.11
N GLU A 82 -1.45 4.41 -1.92
CA GLU A 82 -2.71 3.69 -1.68
C GLU A 82 -3.91 4.47 -2.22
N PHE A 83 -4.98 3.75 -2.48
CA PHE A 83 -6.28 4.37 -2.73
C PHE A 83 -6.70 5.20 -1.53
N SER A 84 -7.41 6.26 -1.79
CA SER A 84 -7.87 7.16 -0.76
C SER A 84 -9.20 7.81 -1.13
N HIS A 85 -9.61 8.82 -0.41
CA HIS A 85 -10.92 9.43 -0.59
C HIS A 85 -10.81 10.65 -1.51
N ALA A 86 -11.53 10.61 -2.64
CA ALA A 86 -11.58 11.72 -3.59
C ALA A 86 -11.98 13.03 -2.91
N LYS A 87 -11.28 14.10 -3.23
CA LYS A 87 -11.58 15.45 -2.72
C LYS A 87 -12.56 16.16 -3.65
N GLY A 88 -13.60 16.76 -3.06
CA GLY A 88 -14.66 17.48 -3.78
C GLY A 88 -15.91 16.62 -4.05
N ALA A 89 -17.07 17.19 -3.73
CA ALA A 89 -18.36 16.49 -3.80
C ALA A 89 -18.68 15.89 -5.19
N PRO A 90 -18.46 16.60 -6.32
CA PRO A 90 -18.80 16.04 -7.63
C PRO A 90 -17.89 14.87 -8.02
N LEU A 91 -16.60 14.94 -7.72
CA LEU A 91 -15.66 13.87 -8.03
C LEU A 91 -15.92 12.65 -7.14
N LYS A 92 -16.23 12.87 -5.87
CA LYS A 92 -16.60 11.80 -4.93
C LYS A 92 -17.84 11.08 -5.40
N ALA A 93 -18.91 11.79 -5.78
CA ALA A 93 -20.15 11.18 -6.26
C ALA A 93 -19.93 10.38 -7.56
N ALA A 94 -19.15 10.90 -8.50
CA ALA A 94 -18.80 10.19 -9.73
C ALA A 94 -17.95 8.94 -9.45
N TYR A 95 -16.99 9.03 -8.54
CA TYR A 95 -16.14 7.91 -8.13
C TYR A 95 -16.93 6.83 -7.39
N ASP A 96 -17.83 7.22 -6.49
CA ASP A 96 -18.71 6.28 -5.77
C ASP A 96 -19.63 5.53 -6.75
N LEU A 97 -20.23 6.26 -7.71
CA LEU A 97 -21.06 5.65 -8.74
C LEU A 97 -20.26 4.66 -9.61
N TYR A 98 -19.06 5.04 -10.04
CA TYR A 98 -18.17 4.18 -10.79
C TYR A 98 -17.77 2.92 -9.99
N SER A 99 -17.32 3.11 -8.74
CA SER A 99 -16.78 2.02 -7.90
C SER A 99 -17.86 1.02 -7.46
N PHE A 100 -19.08 1.50 -7.16
CA PHE A 100 -20.12 0.64 -6.60
C PHE A 100 -21.08 0.07 -7.64
N ARG A 101 -21.20 0.68 -8.81
CA ARG A 101 -22.13 0.21 -9.85
C ARG A 101 -21.42 -0.29 -11.10
N LEU A 102 -20.44 0.47 -11.59
CA LEU A 102 -19.80 0.16 -12.87
C LEU A 102 -18.73 -0.92 -12.73
N LEU A 103 -17.85 -0.82 -11.72
CA LEU A 103 -16.77 -1.82 -11.51
C LEU A 103 -17.29 -3.24 -11.27
N PRO A 104 -18.26 -3.50 -10.37
CA PRO A 104 -18.82 -4.85 -10.20
C PRO A 104 -19.52 -5.37 -11.45
N LEU A 105 -20.20 -4.49 -12.20
CA LEU A 105 -20.86 -4.87 -13.45
C LEU A 105 -19.83 -5.28 -14.52
N MET A 106 -18.74 -4.50 -14.65
CA MET A 106 -17.63 -4.83 -15.54
C MET A 106 -16.93 -6.13 -15.10
N GLY A 107 -16.74 -6.35 -13.81
CA GLY A 107 -16.17 -7.57 -13.25
C GLY A 107 -16.98 -8.81 -13.65
N ARG A 108 -18.31 -8.72 -13.61
CA ARG A 108 -19.20 -9.79 -14.09
C ARG A 108 -19.08 -10.07 -15.59
N ILE A 109 -18.98 -9.02 -16.40
CA ILE A 109 -19.00 -9.14 -17.88
C ILE A 109 -17.64 -9.53 -18.44
N VAL A 110 -16.54 -8.99 -17.87
CA VAL A 110 -15.21 -9.10 -18.46
C VAL A 110 -14.36 -10.18 -17.80
N ALA A 111 -14.43 -10.32 -16.47
CA ALA A 111 -13.54 -11.19 -15.70
C ALA A 111 -14.24 -12.38 -15.04
N ASN A 112 -15.57 -12.44 -15.08
CA ASN A 112 -16.38 -13.42 -14.35
C ASN A 112 -16.06 -13.48 -12.83
N ASP A 113 -15.58 -12.37 -12.26
CA ASP A 113 -15.08 -12.24 -10.88
C ASP A 113 -15.63 -10.97 -10.21
N ALA A 114 -16.94 -10.95 -9.98
CA ALA A 114 -17.62 -9.83 -9.34
C ALA A 114 -17.20 -9.64 -7.87
N ASP A 115 -16.77 -10.71 -7.21
CA ASP A 115 -16.46 -10.69 -5.78
C ASP A 115 -15.12 -10.00 -5.51
N SER A 116 -14.11 -10.20 -6.32
CA SER A 116 -12.84 -9.46 -6.23
C SER A 116 -13.03 -7.95 -6.44
N TYR A 117 -13.91 -7.55 -7.37
CA TYR A 117 -14.21 -6.13 -7.59
C TYR A 117 -15.02 -5.50 -6.45
N ARG A 118 -15.94 -6.28 -5.85
CA ARG A 118 -16.67 -5.84 -4.66
C ARG A 118 -15.72 -5.66 -3.48
N TYR A 119 -14.87 -6.65 -3.23
CA TYR A 119 -13.83 -6.57 -2.19
C TYR A 119 -12.92 -5.35 -2.37
N LEU A 120 -12.49 -5.07 -3.62
CA LEU A 120 -11.70 -3.88 -3.92
C LEU A 120 -12.42 -2.59 -3.49
N ALA A 121 -13.68 -2.42 -3.90
CA ALA A 121 -14.46 -1.23 -3.56
C ALA A 121 -14.68 -1.09 -2.04
N GLU A 122 -14.97 -2.19 -1.35
CA GLU A 122 -15.15 -2.21 0.10
C GLU A 122 -13.84 -1.92 0.84
N SER A 123 -12.73 -2.54 0.45
CA SER A 123 -11.42 -2.32 1.07
C SER A 123 -10.94 -0.87 0.93
N ILE A 124 -11.20 -0.23 -0.22
CA ILE A 124 -10.92 1.19 -0.44
C ILE A 124 -11.76 2.06 0.49
N ARG A 125 -13.05 1.76 0.62
CA ARG A 125 -13.97 2.52 1.47
C ARG A 125 -13.59 2.44 2.96
N MET A 126 -13.14 1.28 3.41
CA MET A 126 -12.73 1.05 4.80
C MET A 126 -11.32 1.59 5.10
N HIS A 127 -10.54 1.90 4.06
CA HIS A 127 -9.19 2.43 4.25
C HIS A 127 -9.26 3.85 4.84
N PRO A 128 -8.35 4.22 5.75
CA PRO A 128 -8.26 5.57 6.31
C PRO A 128 -8.11 6.63 5.21
N ASN A 129 -8.75 7.78 5.39
CA ASN A 129 -8.50 8.92 4.51
C ASN A 129 -7.08 9.47 4.71
N GLN A 130 -6.68 10.41 3.85
CA GLN A 130 -5.31 10.93 3.81
C GLN A 130 -4.82 11.51 5.15
N GLU A 131 -5.67 12.30 5.84
CA GLU A 131 -5.30 12.89 7.13
C GLU A 131 -5.21 11.84 8.22
N THR A 132 -6.18 10.93 8.27
CA THR A 132 -6.18 9.83 9.25
C THR A 132 -4.94 8.95 9.10
N LEU A 133 -4.58 8.57 7.86
CA LEU A 133 -3.38 7.77 7.64
C LEU A 133 -2.10 8.53 8.02
N LYS A 134 -2.02 9.83 7.70
CA LYS A 134 -0.91 10.68 8.14
C LYS A 134 -0.79 10.71 9.67
N ASP A 135 -1.92 10.79 10.39
CA ASP A 135 -1.89 10.82 11.85
C ASP A 135 -1.54 9.44 12.44
N MET A 136 -1.98 8.33 11.84
CA MET A 136 -1.53 6.99 12.19
C MET A 136 -0.01 6.82 12.00
N MET A 137 0.56 7.35 10.93
CA MET A 137 2.01 7.36 10.72
C MET A 137 2.75 8.12 11.82
N LYS A 138 2.22 9.26 12.29
CA LYS A 138 2.79 9.99 13.42
C LYS A 138 2.68 9.19 14.72
N GLN A 139 1.53 8.54 14.97
CA GLN A 139 1.33 7.68 16.15
C GLN A 139 2.30 6.50 16.15
N ALA A 140 2.65 5.96 14.98
CA ALA A 140 3.71 4.96 14.84
C ALA A 140 5.12 5.53 15.07
N GLY A 141 5.26 6.83 15.37
CA GLY A 141 6.52 7.51 15.66
C GLY A 141 7.29 7.95 14.42
N LEU A 142 6.66 7.98 13.24
CA LEU A 142 7.25 8.60 12.06
C LEU A 142 7.12 10.14 12.13
N GLU A 143 8.12 10.82 11.64
CA GLU A 143 8.22 12.28 11.67
C GLU A 143 8.13 12.86 10.26
N ARG A 144 7.91 14.18 10.17
CA ARG A 144 7.73 14.91 8.90
C ARG A 144 6.73 14.21 7.96
N CYS A 145 5.68 13.65 8.55
CA CYS A 145 4.63 12.97 7.81
C CYS A 145 3.86 13.94 6.93
N GLY A 146 3.68 13.58 5.68
CA GLY A 146 2.92 14.32 4.70
C GLY A 146 2.38 13.42 3.61
N TYR A 147 1.48 13.97 2.78
CA TYR A 147 0.98 13.25 1.63
C TYR A 147 0.81 14.16 0.41
N HIS A 148 0.79 13.54 -0.74
CA HIS A 148 0.48 14.17 -2.02
C HIS A 148 -0.67 13.42 -2.69
N ASN A 149 -1.72 14.15 -3.08
CA ASN A 149 -2.87 13.57 -3.77
C ASN A 149 -2.57 13.41 -5.26
N LEU A 150 -2.95 12.27 -5.78
CA LEU A 150 -2.94 11.94 -7.19
C LEU A 150 -4.39 11.78 -7.66
N THR A 151 -4.65 12.13 -8.93
CA THR A 151 -5.99 11.96 -9.56
C THR A 151 -7.13 12.49 -8.67
N GLY A 152 -7.00 13.76 -8.21
CA GLY A 152 -8.03 14.39 -7.37
C GLY A 152 -8.22 13.77 -5.98
N GLY A 153 -7.25 12.99 -5.50
CA GLY A 153 -7.30 12.33 -4.18
C GLY A 153 -7.83 10.89 -4.20
N ILE A 154 -8.15 10.35 -5.39
CA ILE A 154 -8.50 8.92 -5.52
C ILE A 154 -7.34 8.03 -5.09
N VAL A 155 -6.13 8.47 -5.33
CA VAL A 155 -4.89 7.85 -4.86
C VAL A 155 -4.09 8.92 -4.11
N ALA A 156 -3.37 8.52 -3.08
CA ALA A 156 -2.45 9.39 -2.37
C ALA A 156 -1.13 8.67 -2.11
N ILE A 157 -0.03 9.41 -2.20
CA ILE A 157 1.28 8.96 -1.75
C ILE A 157 1.60 9.64 -0.43
N HIS A 158 1.77 8.86 0.63
CA HIS A 158 2.19 9.31 1.94
C HIS A 158 3.69 9.08 2.12
N ARG A 159 4.34 9.95 2.88
CA ARG A 159 5.73 9.82 3.28
C ARG A 159 5.88 10.14 4.77
N GLY A 160 6.82 9.47 5.41
CA GLY A 160 7.25 9.74 6.78
C GLY A 160 8.69 9.31 6.96
N PHE A 161 9.37 9.84 7.96
CA PHE A 161 10.79 9.58 8.22
C PHE A 161 10.96 9.04 9.63
N LYS A 162 11.98 8.21 9.84
CA LYS A 162 12.51 7.87 11.16
C LYS A 162 13.70 8.79 11.43
N LEU A 163 13.53 9.78 12.29
CA LEU A 163 14.58 10.72 12.71
C LEU A 163 15.16 10.32 14.06
#